data_72100cdd1bd6fb3af84dcc7ebb0e139f
#
_entry.id   72100cdd1bd6fb3af84dcc7ebb0e139f
#
_cell.length_a   1.000
_cell.length_b   1.000
_cell.length_c   1.000
_cell.angle_alpha   90.00
_cell.angle_beta   90.00
_cell.angle_gamma   90.00
#
_symmetry.space_group_name_H-M   'P 1'
#
loop_
_entity.id
_entity.type
_entity.pdbx_description
1 polymer ?
#
loop_
_entity_poly.entity_id
_entity_poly.type
_entity_poly.pdbx_seq_one_letter_code
_entity_poly.pdbx_strand_id
1 'polypeptide(L)'
;MGLELSSPIVVSASTLSEENHRIVEMEENGAGAVVLFSLFEEQIRLEQARYATVKNATSHAFAEASEFFPHLDEYAAGTEDYLEKIWQAKNSVEIPVIASLNGTTPEGWIEYSRQIEQAGADGIEINVFYIPGDVHVSSSEVEHRYLNIITEVRNTVKIPIAVKLNPYFSAMGNMALRMKNAGADALVLFNRFYQPDFDINELRILSNLHYSDSTEIRLPLLWIATLFGRVPVSLAATTGVQSATEVIKYLLAGADVAMTASALYKKGIGYLTKMNEDLANWMEMMEFK
;
A
#
# COMPACT_ATOMS: atom_id res chain seq x y z
N MET A 1 -8.67 8.92 -8.28
CA MET A 1 -7.27 9.32 -8.50
C MET A 1 -7.03 9.92 -9.89
N GLY A 2 -7.94 9.75 -10.85
CA GLY A 2 -7.75 10.26 -12.22
C GLY A 2 -6.77 9.46 -13.08
N LEU A 3 -6.38 8.26 -12.65
CA LEU A 3 -5.57 7.35 -13.45
C LEU A 3 -6.48 6.54 -14.39
N GLU A 4 -6.06 6.40 -15.64
CA GLU A 4 -6.75 5.53 -16.61
C GLU A 4 -6.26 4.10 -16.45
N LEU A 5 -7.20 3.17 -16.32
CA LEU A 5 -6.92 1.75 -16.07
C LEU A 5 -7.56 0.89 -17.16
N SER A 6 -6.83 -0.10 -17.66
CA SER A 6 -7.33 -1.11 -18.59
C SER A 6 -8.26 -2.14 -17.94
N SER A 7 -8.16 -2.30 -16.60
CA SER A 7 -8.95 -3.23 -15.81
C SER A 7 -9.22 -2.64 -14.42
N PRO A 8 -10.37 -2.92 -13.80
CA PRO A 8 -10.62 -2.53 -12.40
C PRO A 8 -9.91 -3.41 -11.39
N ILE A 9 -9.12 -4.40 -11.82
CA ILE A 9 -8.38 -5.31 -10.94
C ILE A 9 -6.95 -4.77 -10.77
N VAL A 10 -6.62 -4.35 -9.55
CA VAL A 10 -5.32 -3.78 -9.19
C VAL A 10 -4.54 -4.75 -8.30
N VAL A 11 -3.24 -4.87 -8.54
CA VAL A 11 -2.37 -5.64 -7.64
C VAL A 11 -2.05 -4.79 -6.41
N SER A 12 -2.41 -5.30 -5.23
CA SER A 12 -2.20 -4.61 -3.96
C SER A 12 -0.74 -4.67 -3.51
N ALA A 13 -0.30 -3.69 -2.73
CA ALA A 13 1.04 -3.65 -2.12
C ALA A 13 1.40 -4.98 -1.46
N SER A 14 2.47 -5.59 -1.94
CA SER A 14 2.95 -6.92 -1.49
C SER A 14 4.34 -7.21 -2.04
N THR A 15 5.03 -8.20 -1.47
CA THR A 15 6.34 -8.65 -1.94
C THR A 15 6.32 -9.27 -3.36
N LEU A 16 5.14 -9.49 -3.94
CA LEU A 16 5.02 -9.89 -5.35
C LEU A 16 5.63 -8.85 -6.32
N SER A 17 5.68 -7.57 -5.93
CA SER A 17 6.24 -6.49 -6.75
C SER A 17 7.71 -6.17 -6.45
N GLU A 18 8.41 -6.99 -5.67
CA GLU A 18 9.85 -6.79 -5.40
C GLU A 18 10.71 -7.02 -6.64
N GLU A 19 10.28 -7.92 -7.52
CA GLU A 19 11.02 -8.30 -8.73
C GLU A 19 10.36 -7.68 -9.97
N ASN A 20 11.11 -6.90 -10.75
CA ASN A 20 10.59 -6.18 -11.90
C ASN A 20 9.92 -7.09 -12.96
N HIS A 21 10.46 -8.30 -13.18
CA HIS A 21 9.87 -9.25 -14.12
C HIS A 21 8.45 -9.69 -13.72
N ARG A 22 8.13 -9.70 -12.41
CA ARG A 22 6.77 -10.00 -11.92
C ARG A 22 5.82 -8.85 -12.18
N ILE A 23 6.29 -7.61 -12.17
CA ILE A 23 5.47 -6.44 -12.52
C ILE A 23 5.08 -6.51 -14.00
N VAL A 24 6.02 -6.88 -14.87
CA VAL A 24 5.73 -7.13 -16.29
C VAL A 24 4.72 -8.29 -16.44
N GLU A 25 4.91 -9.39 -15.72
CA GLU A 25 3.96 -10.51 -15.71
C GLU A 25 2.56 -10.08 -15.24
N MET A 26 2.45 -9.15 -14.28
CA MET A 26 1.15 -8.60 -13.83
C MET A 26 0.45 -7.84 -14.95
N GLU A 27 1.16 -6.98 -15.68
CA GLU A 27 0.61 -6.28 -16.84
C GLU A 27 0.17 -7.24 -17.96
N GLU A 28 1.04 -8.17 -18.34
CA GLU A 28 0.76 -9.18 -19.37
C GLU A 28 -0.49 -10.02 -19.05
N ASN A 29 -0.77 -10.22 -17.77
CA ASN A 29 -1.95 -10.93 -17.28
C ASN A 29 -3.15 -10.01 -16.97
N GLY A 30 -3.09 -8.73 -17.34
CA GLY A 30 -4.23 -7.81 -17.32
C GLY A 30 -4.47 -7.12 -15.98
N ALA A 31 -3.43 -6.86 -15.19
CA ALA A 31 -3.54 -5.92 -14.07
C ALA A 31 -3.83 -4.51 -14.59
N GLY A 32 -4.80 -3.80 -13.99
CA GLY A 32 -5.08 -2.40 -14.34
C GLY A 32 -4.05 -1.42 -13.78
N ALA A 33 -3.44 -1.76 -12.66
CA ALA A 33 -2.34 -1.02 -12.02
C ALA A 33 -1.62 -1.94 -11.04
N VAL A 34 -0.42 -1.54 -10.62
CA VAL A 34 0.32 -2.20 -9.54
C VAL A 34 0.63 -1.21 -8.43
N VAL A 35 0.39 -1.64 -7.18
CA VAL A 35 0.91 -0.95 -6.00
C VAL A 35 2.15 -1.72 -5.55
N LEU A 36 3.29 -1.04 -5.51
CA LEU A 36 4.56 -1.62 -5.11
C LEU A 36 4.53 -2.01 -3.61
N PHE A 37 5.42 -2.93 -3.22
CA PHE A 37 5.60 -3.23 -1.80
C PHE A 37 5.90 -1.94 -1.01
N SER A 38 5.51 -1.91 0.26
CA SER A 38 5.64 -0.68 1.05
C SER A 38 7.10 -0.41 1.41
N LEU A 39 7.52 0.84 1.22
CA LEU A 39 8.73 1.38 1.81
C LEU A 39 8.46 1.70 3.28
N PHE A 40 9.19 1.07 4.20
CA PHE A 40 9.04 1.28 5.64
C PHE A 40 10.20 2.13 6.17
N GLU A 41 9.88 3.33 6.66
CA GLU A 41 10.87 4.22 7.28
C GLU A 41 11.61 3.55 8.45
N GLU A 42 10.92 2.71 9.23
CA GLU A 42 11.54 1.98 10.35
C GLU A 42 12.64 1.03 9.88
N GLN A 43 12.44 0.34 8.76
CA GLN A 43 13.45 -0.55 8.18
C GLN A 43 14.68 0.23 7.73
N ILE A 44 14.47 1.35 7.02
CA ILE A 44 15.55 2.23 6.57
C ILE A 44 16.38 2.72 7.75
N ARG A 45 15.73 3.20 8.80
CA ARG A 45 16.41 3.68 10.01
C ARG A 45 17.17 2.58 10.73
N LEU A 46 16.61 1.36 10.76
CA LEU A 46 17.26 0.22 11.39
C LEU A 46 18.51 -0.21 10.61
N GLU A 47 18.46 -0.20 9.30
CA GLU A 47 19.59 -0.48 8.42
C GLU A 47 20.68 0.57 8.54
N GLN A 48 20.32 1.86 8.53
CA GLN A 48 21.25 2.95 8.76
C GLN A 48 21.94 2.85 10.14
N ALA A 49 21.19 2.52 11.20
CA ALA A 49 21.73 2.34 12.54
C ALA A 49 22.69 1.13 12.62
N ARG A 50 22.34 0.01 11.97
CA ARG A 50 23.22 -1.17 11.88
C ARG A 50 24.52 -0.84 11.15
N TYR A 51 24.43 -0.15 10.00
CA TYR A 51 25.61 0.28 9.25
C TYR A 51 26.51 1.20 10.06
N ALA A 52 25.95 2.21 10.74
CA ALA A 52 26.70 3.09 11.63
C ALA A 52 27.42 2.32 12.76
N THR A 53 26.78 1.27 13.30
CA THR A 53 27.37 0.42 14.33
C THR A 53 28.55 -0.39 13.79
N VAL A 54 28.41 -0.98 12.60
CA VAL A 54 29.48 -1.74 11.93
C VAL A 54 30.64 -0.81 11.57
N LYS A 55 30.36 0.37 11.01
CA LYS A 55 31.39 1.38 10.69
C LYS A 55 32.17 1.82 11.93
N ASN A 56 31.49 2.08 13.04
CA ASN A 56 32.14 2.47 14.29
C ASN A 56 32.98 1.32 14.88
N ALA A 57 32.52 0.07 14.78
CA ALA A 57 33.28 -1.09 15.26
C ALA A 57 34.53 -1.35 14.39
N THR A 58 34.48 -1.11 13.09
CA THR A 58 35.61 -1.32 12.17
C THR A 58 36.58 -0.13 12.17
N SER A 59 36.12 1.11 12.39
CA SER A 59 37.01 2.30 12.45
C SER A 59 37.97 2.27 13.65
N HIS A 60 37.62 1.54 14.72
CA HIS A 60 38.51 1.30 15.85
C HIS A 60 39.50 0.13 15.66
N ALA A 61 39.28 -0.72 14.65
CA ALA A 61 40.11 -1.87 14.39
C ALA A 61 41.30 -1.61 13.43
N PHE A 62 41.17 -0.63 12.52
CA PHE A 62 42.21 -0.28 11.55
C PHE A 62 42.16 1.21 11.21
N ALA A 63 43.27 1.95 11.43
CA ALA A 63 43.36 3.39 11.14
C ALA A 63 43.21 3.74 9.65
N GLU A 64 43.34 2.77 8.75
CA GLU A 64 43.18 2.94 7.28
C GLU A 64 41.75 2.64 6.79
N ALA A 65 40.85 2.16 7.67
CA ALA A 65 39.50 1.76 7.27
C ALA A 65 38.53 2.95 7.08
N SER A 66 38.94 4.16 7.44
CA SER A 66 38.09 5.37 7.32
C SER A 66 37.81 5.78 5.87
N GLU A 67 38.61 5.32 4.90
CA GLU A 67 38.41 5.62 3.46
C GLU A 67 37.67 4.50 2.70
N PHE A 68 37.42 3.34 3.35
CA PHE A 68 36.81 2.18 2.68
C PHE A 68 35.27 2.17 2.72
N PHE A 69 34.65 2.98 3.56
CA PHE A 69 33.19 3.04 3.68
C PHE A 69 32.68 4.39 3.21
N PRO A 70 31.65 4.45 2.33
CA PRO A 70 31.01 5.69 1.94
C PRO A 70 30.47 6.48 3.15
N HIS A 71 30.37 7.81 3.04
CA HIS A 71 29.79 8.63 4.09
C HIS A 71 28.35 8.24 4.37
N LEU A 72 27.86 8.44 5.61
CA LEU A 72 26.48 8.09 6.01
C LEU A 72 25.42 8.77 5.12
N ASP A 73 25.73 9.96 4.60
CA ASP A 73 24.86 10.70 3.67
C ASP A 73 24.79 10.03 2.27
N GLU A 74 25.70 9.10 1.96
CA GLU A 74 25.74 8.34 0.71
C GLU A 74 25.12 6.93 0.85
N TYR A 75 24.79 6.50 2.07
CA TYR A 75 24.26 5.15 2.32
C TYR A 75 22.74 5.19 2.58
N ALA A 76 21.99 5.41 1.50
CA ALA A 76 20.53 5.31 1.47
C ALA A 76 20.08 3.97 0.88
N ALA A 77 20.81 2.86 1.12
CA ALA A 77 20.64 1.59 0.42
C ALA A 77 19.18 1.13 0.29
N GLY A 78 18.40 1.22 1.37
CA GLY A 78 16.99 0.81 1.31
C GLY A 78 16.08 1.76 0.52
N THR A 79 16.38 3.07 0.55
CA THR A 79 15.58 4.08 -0.17
C THR A 79 15.98 4.14 -1.64
N GLU A 80 17.27 4.14 -1.95
CA GLU A 80 17.78 4.18 -3.34
C GLU A 80 17.31 2.96 -4.13
N ASP A 81 17.39 1.77 -3.54
CA ASP A 81 16.90 0.53 -4.15
C ASP A 81 15.40 0.61 -4.46
N TYR A 82 14.60 1.21 -3.57
CA TYR A 82 13.17 1.37 -3.79
C TYR A 82 12.86 2.38 -4.90
N LEU A 83 13.59 3.50 -4.95
CA LEU A 83 13.44 4.51 -6.00
C LEU A 83 13.88 3.97 -7.37
N GLU A 84 14.96 3.18 -7.41
CA GLU A 84 15.39 2.49 -8.62
C GLU A 84 14.33 1.49 -9.10
N LYS A 85 13.67 0.76 -8.19
CA LYS A 85 12.55 -0.15 -8.54
C LYS A 85 11.37 0.60 -9.14
N ILE A 86 11.01 1.78 -8.63
CA ILE A 86 9.98 2.63 -9.24
C ILE A 86 10.38 2.96 -10.67
N TRP A 87 11.60 3.45 -10.88
CA TRP A 87 12.11 3.81 -12.19
C TRP A 87 12.14 2.62 -13.15
N GLN A 88 12.62 1.45 -12.70
CA GLN A 88 12.64 0.23 -13.50
C GLN A 88 11.22 -0.22 -13.88
N ALA A 89 10.29 -0.23 -12.93
CA ALA A 89 8.90 -0.57 -13.20
C ALA A 89 8.29 0.37 -14.24
N LYS A 90 8.45 1.69 -14.06
CA LYS A 90 7.95 2.71 -14.99
C LYS A 90 8.52 2.61 -16.41
N ASN A 91 9.73 2.09 -16.57
CA ASN A 91 10.33 1.85 -17.87
C ASN A 91 9.98 0.48 -18.48
N SER A 92 9.31 -0.39 -17.74
CA SER A 92 9.04 -1.77 -18.15
C SER A 92 7.56 -2.03 -18.43
N VAL A 93 6.64 -1.22 -17.89
CA VAL A 93 5.19 -1.38 -18.05
C VAL A 93 4.50 -0.06 -18.40
N GLU A 94 3.36 -0.15 -19.07
CA GLU A 94 2.49 0.99 -19.42
C GLU A 94 1.40 1.23 -18.36
N ILE A 95 1.06 0.21 -17.56
CA ILE A 95 0.08 0.36 -16.47
C ILE A 95 0.59 1.29 -15.38
N PRO A 96 -0.29 2.01 -14.66
CA PRO A 96 0.11 2.86 -13.55
C PRO A 96 0.86 2.10 -12.46
N VAL A 97 2.00 2.67 -12.04
CA VAL A 97 2.84 2.20 -10.94
C VAL A 97 2.63 3.13 -9.75
N ILE A 98 2.04 2.61 -8.69
CA ILE A 98 1.74 3.34 -7.45
C ILE A 98 2.73 2.91 -6.39
N ALA A 99 3.51 3.86 -5.86
CA ALA A 99 4.42 3.57 -4.76
C ALA A 99 3.65 3.50 -3.43
N SER A 100 4.07 2.62 -2.52
CA SER A 100 3.47 2.51 -1.19
C SER A 100 4.46 2.96 -0.12
N LEU A 101 4.06 3.89 0.73
CA LEU A 101 4.88 4.48 1.78
C LEU A 101 4.27 4.24 3.16
N ASN A 102 5.09 3.76 4.09
CA ASN A 102 4.79 3.70 5.51
C ASN A 102 5.84 4.50 6.28
N GLY A 103 5.56 5.76 6.54
CA GLY A 103 6.41 6.65 7.33
C GLY A 103 6.02 6.65 8.81
N THR A 104 6.97 6.96 9.66
CA THR A 104 6.80 7.07 11.12
C THR A 104 6.98 8.48 11.64
N THR A 105 7.73 9.31 10.91
CA THR A 105 8.01 10.69 11.26
C THR A 105 7.47 11.68 10.22
N PRO A 106 7.16 12.93 10.61
CA PRO A 106 6.75 13.97 9.67
C PRO A 106 7.78 14.18 8.55
N GLU A 107 9.06 14.23 8.91
CA GLU A 107 10.16 14.42 7.96
C GLU A 107 10.26 13.27 6.96
N GLY A 108 10.07 12.02 7.44
CA GLY A 108 10.08 10.83 6.58
C GLY A 108 8.93 10.85 5.57
N TRP A 109 7.72 11.23 5.97
CA TRP A 109 6.59 11.37 5.05
C TRP A 109 6.86 12.38 3.93
N ILE A 110 7.42 13.54 4.27
CA ILE A 110 7.74 14.62 3.32
C ILE A 110 8.86 14.18 2.37
N GLU A 111 9.97 13.72 2.91
CA GLU A 111 11.16 13.42 2.12
C GLU A 111 10.94 12.24 1.17
N TYR A 112 10.44 11.12 1.68
CA TYR A 112 10.22 9.94 0.84
C TYR A 112 9.12 10.16 -0.21
N SER A 113 8.05 10.91 0.10
CA SER A 113 7.02 11.20 -0.90
C SER A 113 7.55 12.06 -2.06
N ARG A 114 8.43 13.03 -1.78
CA ARG A 114 9.10 13.83 -2.82
C ARG A 114 9.99 12.97 -3.71
N GLN A 115 10.79 12.10 -3.11
CA GLN A 115 11.68 11.19 -3.85
C GLN A 115 10.90 10.20 -4.72
N ILE A 116 9.78 9.66 -4.22
CA ILE A 116 8.87 8.78 -4.96
C ILE A 116 8.31 9.49 -6.21
N GLU A 117 7.86 10.74 -6.07
CA GLU A 117 7.39 11.52 -7.22
C GLU A 117 8.52 11.77 -8.22
N GLN A 118 9.73 12.10 -7.76
CA GLN A 118 10.89 12.31 -8.62
C GLN A 118 11.34 11.04 -9.35
N ALA A 119 11.16 9.86 -8.75
CA ALA A 119 11.42 8.57 -9.38
C ALA A 119 10.39 8.21 -10.47
N GLY A 120 9.31 8.97 -10.59
CA GLY A 120 8.32 8.85 -11.67
C GLY A 120 7.12 7.99 -11.35
N ALA A 121 6.80 7.71 -10.09
CA ALA A 121 5.57 7.03 -9.71
C ALA A 121 4.32 7.80 -10.19
N ASP A 122 3.29 7.07 -10.64
CA ASP A 122 2.02 7.67 -11.10
C ASP A 122 1.10 8.08 -9.94
N GLY A 123 1.36 7.56 -8.76
CA GLY A 123 0.63 7.87 -7.53
C GLY A 123 1.36 7.34 -6.30
N ILE A 124 0.87 7.74 -5.14
CA ILE A 124 1.39 7.27 -3.86
C ILE A 124 0.27 6.72 -2.99
N GLU A 125 0.45 5.49 -2.45
CA GLU A 125 -0.40 4.93 -1.41
C GLU A 125 0.22 5.22 -0.04
N ILE A 126 -0.41 6.09 0.74
CA ILE A 126 -0.04 6.35 2.13
C ILE A 126 -0.64 5.24 2.99
N ASN A 127 0.22 4.46 3.63
CA ASN A 127 -0.17 3.40 4.53
C ASN A 127 0.17 3.80 5.98
N VAL A 128 -0.77 4.46 6.67
CA VAL A 128 -0.59 4.83 8.08
C VAL A 128 -0.88 3.62 8.95
N PHE A 129 0.15 2.82 9.20
CA PHE A 129 0.03 1.63 10.06
C PHE A 129 0.25 2.02 11.52
N TYR A 130 -0.81 2.49 12.17
CA TYR A 130 -0.75 2.93 13.57
C TYR A 130 -1.81 2.22 14.42
N ILE A 131 -1.34 1.51 15.43
CA ILE A 131 -2.19 0.89 16.46
C ILE A 131 -2.05 1.71 17.73
N PRO A 132 -3.06 2.51 18.13
CA PRO A 132 -3.01 3.37 19.31
C PRO A 132 -3.20 2.53 20.59
N GLY A 133 -2.16 1.81 21.01
CA GLY A 133 -2.17 0.98 22.20
C GLY A 133 -1.97 1.76 23.51
N ASP A 134 -1.53 3.02 23.46
CA ASP A 134 -1.41 3.89 24.61
C ASP A 134 -2.79 4.38 25.06
N VAL A 135 -3.17 4.07 26.29
CA VAL A 135 -4.47 4.43 26.88
C VAL A 135 -4.65 5.94 27.10
N HIS A 136 -3.61 6.73 26.99
CA HIS A 136 -3.63 8.18 27.10
C HIS A 136 -3.85 8.90 25.78
N VAL A 137 -3.71 8.20 24.66
CA VAL A 137 -3.93 8.76 23.32
C VAL A 137 -5.43 8.78 23.00
N SER A 138 -5.97 9.98 22.75
CA SER A 138 -7.38 10.16 22.41
C SER A 138 -7.66 9.84 20.93
N SER A 139 -8.94 9.56 20.60
CA SER A 139 -9.37 9.38 19.21
C SER A 139 -9.09 10.61 18.33
N SER A 140 -9.24 11.81 18.91
CA SER A 140 -8.94 13.07 18.23
C SER A 140 -7.48 13.18 17.83
N GLU A 141 -6.54 12.77 18.68
CA GLU A 141 -5.10 12.77 18.37
C GLU A 141 -4.78 11.78 17.24
N VAL A 142 -5.39 10.59 17.28
CA VAL A 142 -5.24 9.59 16.19
C VAL A 142 -5.75 10.18 14.88
N GLU A 143 -6.96 10.75 14.85
CA GLU A 143 -7.54 11.35 13.65
C GLU A 143 -6.68 12.50 13.11
N HIS A 144 -6.22 13.41 13.97
CA HIS A 144 -5.35 14.52 13.57
C HIS A 144 -4.04 14.02 12.97
N ARG A 145 -3.46 12.95 13.51
CA ARG A 145 -2.25 12.35 12.93
C ARG A 145 -2.44 11.97 11.46
N TYR A 146 -3.54 11.26 11.12
CA TYR A 146 -3.84 10.94 9.72
C TYR A 146 -4.00 12.17 8.85
N LEU A 147 -4.78 13.17 9.32
CA LEU A 147 -5.04 14.38 8.55
C LEU A 147 -3.76 15.20 8.31
N ASN A 148 -2.91 15.32 9.32
CA ASN A 148 -1.63 16.03 9.21
C ASN A 148 -0.74 15.35 8.18
N ILE A 149 -0.57 14.02 8.25
CA ILE A 149 0.23 13.27 7.27
C ILE A 149 -0.28 13.52 5.84
N ILE A 150 -1.58 13.39 5.60
CA ILE A 150 -2.18 13.60 4.27
C ILE A 150 -1.91 15.03 3.80
N THR A 151 -2.09 16.03 4.66
CA THR A 151 -1.87 17.44 4.32
C THR A 151 -0.41 17.70 3.99
N GLU A 152 0.54 17.19 4.77
CA GLU A 152 1.97 17.36 4.52
C GLU A 152 2.40 16.71 3.21
N VAL A 153 1.96 15.48 2.95
CA VAL A 153 2.25 14.80 1.68
C VAL A 153 1.61 15.57 0.52
N ARG A 154 0.35 16.02 0.64
CA ARG A 154 -0.32 16.78 -0.42
C ARG A 154 0.40 18.10 -0.75
N ASN A 155 0.93 18.77 0.26
CA ASN A 155 1.73 20.00 0.05
C ASN A 155 3.08 19.72 -0.62
N THR A 156 3.55 18.48 -0.56
CA THR A 156 4.87 18.07 -1.06
C THR A 156 4.82 17.57 -2.49
N VAL A 157 3.80 16.79 -2.86
CA VAL A 157 3.71 16.13 -4.17
C VAL A 157 2.48 16.58 -4.96
N LYS A 158 2.54 16.44 -6.30
CA LYS A 158 1.42 16.72 -7.21
C LYS A 158 0.73 15.45 -7.69
N ILE A 159 1.42 14.31 -7.65
CA ILE A 159 0.84 13.01 -8.02
C ILE A 159 -0.34 12.65 -7.11
N PRO A 160 -1.30 11.82 -7.58
CA PRO A 160 -2.45 11.40 -6.78
C PRO A 160 -2.05 10.65 -5.51
N ILE A 161 -2.83 10.91 -4.44
CA ILE A 161 -2.63 10.29 -3.12
C ILE A 161 -3.78 9.35 -2.80
N ALA A 162 -3.49 8.06 -2.66
CA ALA A 162 -4.38 7.09 -2.04
C ALA A 162 -4.05 6.94 -0.55
N VAL A 163 -5.06 6.85 0.30
CA VAL A 163 -4.87 6.63 1.74
C VAL A 163 -5.44 5.28 2.12
N LYS A 164 -4.59 4.38 2.57
CA LYS A 164 -4.99 3.05 3.04
C LYS A 164 -5.34 3.10 4.50
N LEU A 165 -6.57 2.72 4.81
CA LEU A 165 -7.20 2.92 6.11
C LEU A 165 -7.33 1.61 6.89
N ASN A 166 -7.41 1.74 8.21
CA ASN A 166 -8.01 0.73 9.08
C ASN A 166 -9.51 1.04 9.32
N PRO A 167 -10.32 0.07 9.76
CA PRO A 167 -11.75 0.26 9.99
C PRO A 167 -12.10 0.83 11.37
N TYR A 168 -11.12 1.25 12.19
CA TYR A 168 -11.31 1.50 13.63
C TYR A 168 -11.58 2.96 13.98
N PHE A 169 -12.08 3.76 13.05
CA PHE A 169 -12.54 5.12 13.37
C PHE A 169 -13.97 5.08 13.91
N SER A 170 -14.22 5.79 15.01
CA SER A 170 -15.56 5.89 15.61
C SER A 170 -16.58 6.56 14.70
N ALA A 171 -16.16 7.46 13.81
CA ALA A 171 -16.98 8.17 12.83
C ALA A 171 -16.35 8.06 11.43
N MET A 172 -16.29 6.83 10.87
CA MET A 172 -15.61 6.51 9.62
C MET A 172 -16.06 7.39 8.44
N GLY A 173 -17.36 7.66 8.27
CA GLY A 173 -17.85 8.50 7.18
C GLY A 173 -17.37 9.95 7.30
N ASN A 174 -17.35 10.52 8.51
CA ASN A 174 -16.80 11.84 8.75
C ASN A 174 -15.29 11.88 8.51
N MET A 175 -14.59 10.86 8.98
CA MET A 175 -13.14 10.76 8.77
C MET A 175 -12.77 10.65 7.28
N ALA A 176 -13.52 9.88 6.49
CA ALA A 176 -13.35 9.78 5.04
C ALA A 176 -13.49 11.16 4.35
N LEU A 177 -14.51 11.93 4.73
CA LEU A 177 -14.70 13.29 4.21
C LEU A 177 -13.56 14.23 4.62
N ARG A 178 -13.08 14.14 5.85
CA ARG A 178 -11.97 14.96 6.35
C ARG A 178 -10.65 14.59 5.64
N MET A 179 -10.38 13.32 5.38
CA MET A 179 -9.21 12.87 4.61
C MET A 179 -9.24 13.39 3.17
N LYS A 180 -10.42 13.33 2.51
CA LYS A 180 -10.60 13.96 1.19
C LYS A 180 -10.27 15.45 1.23
N ASN A 181 -10.78 16.18 2.25
CA ASN A 181 -10.52 17.62 2.39
C ASN A 181 -9.05 17.93 2.74
N ALA A 182 -8.34 17.01 3.38
CA ALA A 182 -6.91 17.11 3.64
C ALA A 182 -6.04 16.84 2.38
N GLY A 183 -6.62 16.33 1.29
CA GLY A 183 -5.95 16.15 0.01
C GLY A 183 -5.85 14.71 -0.50
N ALA A 184 -6.56 13.76 0.11
CA ALA A 184 -6.66 12.40 -0.42
C ALA A 184 -7.48 12.38 -1.72
N ASP A 185 -6.96 11.72 -2.75
CA ASP A 185 -7.64 11.49 -4.05
C ASP A 185 -8.34 10.13 -4.08
N ALA A 186 -7.88 9.18 -3.27
CA ALA A 186 -8.51 7.87 -3.10
C ALA A 186 -8.44 7.38 -1.66
N LEU A 187 -9.39 6.52 -1.29
CA LEU A 187 -9.38 5.76 -0.05
C LEU A 187 -9.31 4.27 -0.34
N VAL A 188 -8.38 3.56 0.29
CA VAL A 188 -8.20 2.12 0.16
C VAL A 188 -8.75 1.43 1.39
N LEU A 189 -9.82 0.65 1.24
CA LEU A 189 -10.60 0.04 2.32
C LEU A 189 -10.50 -1.48 2.28
N PHE A 190 -9.84 -2.15 3.21
CA PHE A 190 -9.11 -1.68 4.37
C PHE A 190 -7.72 -2.33 4.46
N ASN A 191 -6.84 -1.72 5.25
CA ASN A 191 -5.62 -2.39 5.66
C ASN A 191 -5.96 -3.58 6.57
N ARG A 192 -5.28 -4.71 6.38
CA ARG A 192 -5.45 -5.89 7.21
C ARG A 192 -4.34 -5.93 8.25
N PHE A 193 -4.70 -5.60 9.48
CA PHE A 193 -3.75 -5.70 10.59
C PHE A 193 -3.46 -7.15 10.94
N TYR A 194 -2.21 -7.38 11.30
CA TYR A 194 -1.79 -8.63 11.91
C TYR A 194 -2.57 -8.86 13.21
N GLN A 195 -3.17 -10.03 13.31
CA GLN A 195 -3.89 -10.48 14.51
C GLN A 195 -3.09 -11.62 15.14
N PRO A 196 -2.47 -11.41 16.31
CA PRO A 196 -1.71 -12.46 16.98
C PRO A 196 -2.63 -13.57 17.47
N ASP A 197 -2.11 -14.80 17.48
CA ASP A 197 -2.74 -15.98 18.08
C ASP A 197 -1.78 -16.62 19.08
N PHE A 198 -2.26 -17.54 19.90
CA PHE A 198 -1.48 -18.22 20.91
C PHE A 198 -1.42 -19.72 20.64
N ASP A 199 -0.19 -20.27 20.68
CA ASP A 199 -0.02 -21.70 20.84
C ASP A 199 -0.21 -22.04 22.32
N ILE A 200 -1.32 -22.69 22.62
CA ILE A 200 -1.69 -23.05 24.00
C ILE A 200 -0.85 -24.19 24.58
N ASN A 201 -0.16 -24.96 23.74
CA ASN A 201 0.70 -26.05 24.19
C ASN A 201 2.12 -25.53 24.49
N GLU A 202 2.64 -24.66 23.63
CA GLU A 202 3.98 -24.07 23.76
C GLU A 202 3.98 -22.75 24.53
N LEU A 203 2.81 -22.23 24.92
CA LEU A 203 2.61 -20.97 25.64
C LEU A 203 3.35 -19.78 24.99
N ARG A 204 3.29 -19.70 23.65
CA ARG A 204 3.96 -18.66 22.86
C ARG A 204 3.01 -18.01 21.88
N ILE A 205 3.36 -16.77 21.47
CA ILE A 205 2.64 -16.07 20.41
C ILE A 205 2.98 -16.72 19.07
N LEU A 206 1.94 -17.03 18.28
CA LEU A 206 2.09 -17.51 16.92
C LEU A 206 2.21 -16.33 15.96
N SER A 207 3.25 -16.34 15.12
CA SER A 207 3.46 -15.38 14.04
C SER A 207 3.01 -15.98 12.71
N ASN A 208 1.76 -16.45 12.64
CA ASN A 208 1.22 -17.04 11.42
C ASN A 208 0.54 -15.97 10.57
N LEU A 209 1.07 -15.74 9.37
CA LEU A 209 0.38 -14.91 8.36
C LEU A 209 -0.70 -15.73 7.67
N HIS A 210 -1.96 -15.44 7.98
CA HIS A 210 -3.09 -15.98 7.21
C HIS A 210 -3.44 -15.05 6.07
N TYR A 211 -3.40 -15.55 4.83
CA TYR A 211 -3.93 -14.82 3.69
C TYR A 211 -5.44 -14.62 3.85
N SER A 212 -5.93 -13.45 3.42
CA SER A 212 -7.37 -13.16 3.46
C SER A 212 -8.18 -14.19 2.67
N ASP A 213 -9.42 -14.35 3.06
CA ASP A 213 -10.40 -15.19 2.36
C ASP A 213 -11.65 -14.37 1.95
N SER A 214 -12.51 -14.96 1.11
CA SER A 214 -13.68 -14.27 0.55
C SER A 214 -14.74 -13.89 1.58
N THR A 215 -14.68 -14.39 2.82
CA THR A 215 -15.64 -14.01 3.88
C THR A 215 -15.31 -12.65 4.48
N GLU A 216 -14.07 -12.22 4.36
CA GLU A 216 -13.57 -10.94 4.91
C GLU A 216 -14.04 -9.70 4.11
N ILE A 217 -14.68 -9.86 2.95
CA ILE A 217 -15.16 -8.74 2.14
C ILE A 217 -16.29 -7.94 2.80
N ARG A 218 -17.00 -8.49 3.76
CA ARG A 218 -18.26 -7.92 4.26
C ARG A 218 -18.09 -6.55 4.87
N LEU A 219 -17.03 -6.33 5.63
CA LEU A 219 -16.76 -5.04 6.26
C LEU A 219 -16.34 -3.97 5.25
N PRO A 220 -15.36 -4.21 4.35
CA PRO A 220 -15.05 -3.27 3.27
C PRO A 220 -16.27 -3.00 2.37
N LEU A 221 -17.03 -4.04 2.01
CA LEU A 221 -18.23 -3.90 1.17
C LEU A 221 -19.26 -2.94 1.78
N LEU A 222 -19.52 -3.06 3.09
CA LEU A 222 -20.40 -2.14 3.84
C LEU A 222 -19.92 -0.69 3.69
N TRP A 223 -18.62 -0.44 3.89
CA TRP A 223 -18.11 0.92 3.87
C TRP A 223 -17.96 1.50 2.47
N ILE A 224 -17.62 0.70 1.45
CA ILE A 224 -17.67 1.12 0.06
C ILE A 224 -19.09 1.59 -0.29
N ALA A 225 -20.11 0.75 -0.04
CA ALA A 225 -21.51 1.10 -0.31
C ALA A 225 -21.99 2.34 0.51
N THR A 226 -21.47 2.50 1.72
CA THR A 226 -21.84 3.63 2.58
C THR A 226 -21.23 4.94 2.09
N LEU A 227 -20.00 4.92 1.59
CA LEU A 227 -19.25 6.11 1.16
C LEU A 227 -19.55 6.51 -0.28
N PHE A 228 -19.94 5.54 -1.12
CA PHE A 228 -20.23 5.76 -2.53
C PHE A 228 -21.29 6.87 -2.71
N GLY A 229 -20.96 7.84 -3.57
CA GLY A 229 -21.80 9.00 -3.85
C GLY A 229 -21.94 10.03 -2.70
N ARG A 230 -21.34 9.78 -1.53
CA ARG A 230 -21.38 10.70 -0.37
C ARG A 230 -20.07 11.42 -0.15
N VAL A 231 -18.96 10.78 -0.45
CA VAL A 231 -17.63 11.41 -0.37
C VAL A 231 -17.06 11.42 -1.80
N PRO A 232 -16.71 12.61 -2.35
CA PRO A 232 -16.22 12.72 -3.73
C PRO A 232 -14.71 12.35 -3.79
N VAL A 233 -14.42 11.07 -3.67
CA VAL A 233 -13.08 10.46 -3.66
C VAL A 233 -13.17 9.10 -4.33
N SER A 234 -12.12 8.65 -5.00
CA SER A 234 -12.06 7.29 -5.53
C SER A 234 -12.04 6.25 -4.41
N LEU A 235 -12.76 5.15 -4.58
CA LEU A 235 -12.87 4.08 -3.61
C LEU A 235 -12.20 2.81 -4.14
N ALA A 236 -11.10 2.39 -3.50
CA ALA A 236 -10.40 1.15 -3.80
C ALA A 236 -10.74 0.12 -2.73
N ALA A 237 -11.34 -0.99 -3.14
CA ALA A 237 -11.70 -2.08 -2.24
C ALA A 237 -10.56 -3.10 -2.14
N THR A 238 -10.15 -3.43 -0.94
CA THR A 238 -9.14 -4.48 -0.69
C THR A 238 -9.59 -5.41 0.43
N THR A 239 -8.87 -6.50 0.63
CA THR A 239 -9.18 -7.61 1.55
C THR A 239 -10.24 -8.57 0.99
N GLY A 240 -9.92 -9.86 0.99
CA GLY A 240 -10.84 -10.92 0.63
C GLY A 240 -11.08 -11.14 -0.86
N VAL A 241 -10.41 -10.41 -1.75
CA VAL A 241 -10.54 -10.58 -3.22
C VAL A 241 -9.80 -11.85 -3.64
N GLN A 242 -10.57 -12.94 -3.84
CA GLN A 242 -10.04 -14.26 -4.21
C GLN A 242 -10.42 -14.69 -5.63
N SER A 243 -11.39 -14.03 -6.27
CA SER A 243 -11.90 -14.30 -7.60
C SER A 243 -12.64 -13.10 -8.18
N ALA A 244 -13.10 -13.20 -9.44
CA ALA A 244 -13.96 -12.19 -10.06
C ALA A 244 -15.26 -11.95 -9.27
N THR A 245 -15.76 -12.95 -8.52
CA THR A 245 -16.97 -12.79 -7.70
C THR A 245 -16.84 -11.67 -6.68
N GLU A 246 -15.71 -11.57 -6.00
CA GLU A 246 -15.47 -10.49 -5.02
C GLU A 246 -15.25 -9.15 -5.72
N VAL A 247 -14.56 -9.14 -6.87
CA VAL A 247 -14.41 -7.94 -7.71
C VAL A 247 -15.79 -7.39 -8.10
N ILE A 248 -16.66 -8.23 -8.65
CA ILE A 248 -18.02 -7.86 -9.04
C ILE A 248 -18.79 -7.25 -7.88
N LYS A 249 -18.75 -7.89 -6.71
CA LYS A 249 -19.44 -7.39 -5.51
C LYS A 249 -18.95 -6.01 -5.10
N TYR A 250 -17.64 -5.77 -5.15
CA TYR A 250 -17.08 -4.47 -4.80
C TYR A 250 -17.45 -3.39 -5.82
N LEU A 251 -17.39 -3.71 -7.13
CA LEU A 251 -17.81 -2.77 -8.19
C LEU A 251 -19.31 -2.44 -8.06
N LEU A 252 -20.17 -3.42 -7.83
CA LEU A 252 -21.60 -3.21 -7.59
C LEU A 252 -21.89 -2.37 -6.33
N ALA A 253 -21.01 -2.43 -5.32
CA ALA A 253 -21.13 -1.59 -4.13
C ALA A 253 -20.66 -0.14 -4.38
N GLY A 254 -19.99 0.14 -5.51
CA GLY A 254 -19.50 1.47 -5.88
C GLY A 254 -18.00 1.67 -5.72
N ALA A 255 -17.20 0.59 -5.62
CA ALA A 255 -15.75 0.71 -5.73
C ALA A 255 -15.35 1.04 -7.17
N ASP A 256 -14.34 1.90 -7.34
CA ASP A 256 -13.73 2.15 -8.65
C ASP A 256 -12.82 1.00 -9.06
N VAL A 257 -12.14 0.38 -8.08
CA VAL A 257 -11.23 -0.76 -8.28
C VAL A 257 -11.32 -1.77 -7.14
N ALA A 258 -10.98 -3.02 -7.44
CA ALA A 258 -10.78 -4.08 -6.46
C ALA A 258 -9.32 -4.53 -6.46
N MET A 259 -8.70 -4.58 -5.28
CA MET A 259 -7.28 -4.84 -5.11
C MET A 259 -7.05 -6.24 -4.56
N THR A 260 -6.13 -6.99 -5.16
CA THR A 260 -5.79 -8.35 -4.75
C THR A 260 -4.28 -8.56 -4.59
N ALA A 261 -3.90 -9.39 -3.64
CA ALA A 261 -2.57 -9.98 -3.49
C ALA A 261 -2.70 -11.45 -3.03
N SER A 262 -3.58 -11.73 -2.06
CA SER A 262 -3.75 -13.07 -1.48
C SER A 262 -4.12 -14.13 -2.51
N ALA A 263 -4.94 -13.79 -3.51
CA ALA A 263 -5.28 -14.71 -4.59
C ALA A 263 -4.05 -15.04 -5.44
N LEU A 264 -3.19 -14.06 -5.70
CA LEU A 264 -1.99 -14.23 -6.53
C LEU A 264 -0.91 -15.03 -5.80
N TYR A 265 -0.77 -14.87 -4.49
CA TYR A 265 0.09 -15.75 -3.69
C TYR A 265 -0.35 -17.20 -3.72
N LYS A 266 -1.68 -17.45 -3.71
CA LYS A 266 -2.24 -18.81 -3.70
C LYS A 266 -2.26 -19.48 -5.07
N LYS A 267 -2.43 -18.70 -6.15
CA LYS A 267 -2.75 -19.22 -7.48
C LYS A 267 -1.79 -18.77 -8.59
N GLY A 268 -0.79 -17.93 -8.26
CA GLY A 268 0.13 -17.34 -9.22
C GLY A 268 -0.42 -16.06 -9.88
N ILE A 269 0.47 -15.25 -10.47
CA ILE A 269 0.15 -13.97 -11.13
C ILE A 269 -0.77 -14.19 -12.34
N GLY A 270 -0.56 -15.26 -13.11
CA GLY A 270 -1.41 -15.63 -14.26
C GLY A 270 -2.90 -15.79 -13.93
N TYR A 271 -3.27 -15.88 -12.65
CA TYR A 271 -4.68 -15.93 -12.24
C TYR A 271 -5.43 -14.61 -12.52
N LEU A 272 -4.73 -13.50 -12.73
CA LEU A 272 -5.32 -12.22 -13.14
C LEU A 272 -6.08 -12.35 -14.46
N THR A 273 -5.52 -13.05 -15.45
CA THR A 273 -6.20 -13.31 -16.74
C THR A 273 -7.56 -13.96 -16.50
N LYS A 274 -7.59 -15.02 -15.69
CA LYS A 274 -8.87 -15.67 -15.38
C LYS A 274 -9.85 -14.77 -14.63
N MET A 275 -9.38 -13.93 -13.72
CA MET A 275 -10.26 -12.99 -13.02
C MET A 275 -10.87 -11.96 -13.99
N ASN A 276 -10.09 -11.45 -14.96
CA ASN A 276 -10.58 -10.53 -15.97
C ASN A 276 -11.57 -11.21 -16.92
N GLU A 277 -11.27 -12.43 -17.40
CA GLU A 277 -12.17 -13.21 -18.23
C GLU A 277 -13.51 -13.50 -17.53
N ASP A 278 -13.47 -13.93 -16.28
CA ASP A 278 -14.68 -14.23 -15.50
C ASP A 278 -15.51 -12.95 -15.23
N LEU A 279 -14.84 -11.80 -15.01
CA LEU A 279 -15.49 -10.50 -14.89
C LEU A 279 -16.17 -10.10 -16.21
N ALA A 280 -15.46 -10.17 -17.33
CA ALA A 280 -15.98 -9.84 -18.65
C ALA A 280 -17.19 -10.73 -19.03
N ASN A 281 -17.06 -12.03 -18.82
CA ASN A 281 -18.16 -13.00 -19.09
C ASN A 281 -19.39 -12.69 -18.23
N TRP A 282 -19.20 -12.30 -16.95
CA TRP A 282 -20.32 -11.90 -16.10
C TRP A 282 -20.97 -10.60 -16.58
N MET A 283 -20.17 -9.60 -16.99
CA MET A 283 -20.69 -8.34 -17.53
C MET A 283 -21.50 -8.57 -18.80
N GLU A 284 -21.00 -9.42 -19.71
CA GLU A 284 -21.71 -9.78 -20.95
C GLU A 284 -23.02 -10.50 -20.64
N MET A 285 -23.01 -11.48 -19.73
CA MET A 285 -24.21 -12.23 -19.30
C MET A 285 -25.28 -11.33 -18.68
N MET A 286 -24.85 -10.28 -17.96
CA MET A 286 -25.73 -9.31 -17.29
C MET A 286 -26.05 -8.08 -18.13
N GLU A 287 -25.61 -8.05 -19.40
CA GLU A 287 -25.83 -6.95 -20.36
C GLU A 287 -25.25 -5.59 -19.90
N PHE A 288 -24.21 -5.59 -19.05
CA PHE A 288 -23.43 -4.40 -18.75
C PHE A 288 -22.56 -4.01 -19.95
N LYS A 289 -22.51 -2.70 -20.22
CA LYS A 289 -21.70 -2.13 -21.33
C LYS A 289 -20.43 -1.53 -20.81
#